data_6196658659e0d305049b2a8ae0f21245
#
_entry.id   6196658659e0d305049b2a8ae0f21245
#
_cell.length_a   1.000
_cell.length_b   1.000
_cell.length_c   1.000
_cell.angle_alpha   90.00
_cell.angle_beta   90.00
_cell.angle_gamma   90.00
#
_symmetry.space_group_name_H-M   'P 1'
#
loop_
_entity.id
_entity.type
_entity.pdbx_description
1 polymer ?
#
loop_
_entity_poly.entity_id
_entity_poly.type
_entity_poly.pdbx_seq_one_letter_code
_entity_poly.pdbx_strand_id
1 'polypeptide(L)'
;MYFLLGTKANEVSGPDVAVDCLWCGKQGTNGHSRKRTEWLTLFHLLPLFPFHTVFVRCDFCQKDMVAKCSLEELAQSNPLALKHLLIKRVSFVGKVCIVLGLLLCWAPLVGLIPAIIGYIYGRKYGGGMKKWGRWGLILNLLSPLIALVLIQVAQLLSK
;
A
#
# COMPACT_ATOMS: atom_id res chain seq x y z
N MET A 1 18.00 -20.44 -6.58
CA MET A 1 17.33 -20.04 -5.32
C MET A 1 15.84 -20.31 -5.51
N TYR A 2 15.34 -21.41 -4.94
CA TYR A 2 13.93 -21.78 -5.10
C TYR A 2 13.07 -20.91 -4.20
N PHE A 3 12.07 -20.25 -4.77
CA PHE A 3 11.09 -19.49 -4.00
C PHE A 3 10.24 -20.45 -3.17
N LEU A 4 10.47 -20.45 -1.87
CA LEU A 4 9.74 -21.24 -0.89
C LEU A 4 8.26 -20.81 -0.75
N LEU A 5 7.93 -19.62 -1.22
CA LEU A 5 6.59 -19.02 -1.11
C LEU A 5 5.98 -18.82 -2.50
N GLY A 6 4.78 -19.35 -2.67
CA GLY A 6 3.95 -19.14 -3.86
C GLY A 6 2.62 -18.47 -3.52
N THR A 7 1.96 -17.92 -4.50
CA THR A 7 0.59 -17.39 -4.37
C THR A 7 -0.32 -18.03 -5.39
N LYS A 8 -1.44 -18.60 -4.94
CA LYS A 8 -2.51 -19.08 -5.80
C LYS A 8 -3.69 -18.14 -5.65
N ALA A 9 -4.13 -17.54 -6.74
CA ALA A 9 -5.24 -16.59 -6.72
C ALA A 9 -6.46 -17.20 -7.41
N ASN A 10 -7.61 -17.02 -6.80
CA ASN A 10 -8.91 -17.36 -7.38
C ASN A 10 -9.76 -16.08 -7.43
N GLU A 11 -10.38 -15.78 -8.57
CA GLU A 11 -11.20 -14.59 -8.74
C GLU A 11 -12.66 -15.01 -8.99
N VAL A 12 -13.57 -14.39 -8.25
CA VAL A 12 -15.01 -14.56 -8.39
C VAL A 12 -15.60 -13.19 -8.76
N SER A 13 -16.30 -13.13 -9.89
CA SER A 13 -17.02 -11.93 -10.33
C SER A 13 -18.22 -11.68 -9.41
N GLY A 14 -18.42 -10.43 -9.05
CA GLY A 14 -19.57 -9.97 -8.27
C GLY A 14 -20.52 -9.11 -9.11
N PRO A 15 -21.53 -8.53 -8.48
CA PRO A 15 -22.49 -7.66 -9.13
C PRO A 15 -21.87 -6.32 -9.55
N ASP A 16 -22.48 -5.71 -10.56
CA ASP A 16 -22.15 -4.34 -10.95
C ASP A 16 -22.73 -3.37 -9.95
N VAL A 17 -21.95 -2.38 -9.56
CA VAL A 17 -22.31 -1.40 -8.55
C VAL A 17 -22.02 0.02 -9.03
N ALA A 18 -22.94 0.94 -8.73
CA ALA A 18 -22.70 2.35 -9.00
C ALA A 18 -21.75 2.94 -7.96
N VAL A 19 -20.62 3.48 -8.40
CA VAL A 19 -19.57 3.97 -7.52
C VAL A 19 -19.06 5.36 -7.91
N ASP A 20 -18.62 6.11 -6.90
CA ASP A 20 -17.86 7.33 -7.10
C ASP A 20 -16.37 6.98 -7.26
N CYS A 21 -15.86 7.12 -8.47
CA CYS A 21 -14.50 6.72 -8.75
C CYS A 21 -13.48 7.65 -8.09
N LEU A 22 -12.64 7.11 -7.21
CA LEU A 22 -11.58 7.85 -6.53
C LEU A 22 -10.42 8.27 -7.45
N TRP A 23 -10.32 7.69 -8.65
CA TRP A 23 -9.24 7.97 -9.59
C TRP A 23 -9.59 9.07 -10.59
N CYS A 24 -10.75 8.98 -11.23
CA CYS A 24 -11.20 9.97 -12.22
C CYS A 24 -12.14 11.04 -11.68
N GLY A 25 -12.64 10.87 -10.44
CA GLY A 25 -13.54 11.82 -9.80
C GLY A 25 -14.99 11.79 -10.32
N LYS A 26 -15.31 10.94 -11.31
CA LYS A 26 -16.68 10.79 -11.80
C LYS A 26 -17.56 10.12 -10.74
N GLN A 27 -18.75 10.69 -10.54
CA GLN A 27 -19.76 10.18 -9.62
C GLN A 27 -20.74 9.26 -10.37
N GLY A 28 -21.24 8.23 -9.67
CA GLY A 28 -22.27 7.34 -10.19
C GLY A 28 -21.86 6.53 -11.41
N THR A 29 -20.56 6.26 -11.60
CA THR A 29 -20.10 5.38 -12.69
C THR A 29 -20.31 3.92 -12.33
N ASN A 30 -20.66 3.10 -13.33
CA ASN A 30 -20.70 1.67 -13.14
C ASN A 30 -19.31 1.13 -12.85
N GLY A 31 -19.23 0.20 -11.92
CA GLY A 31 -18.02 -0.49 -11.57
C GLY A 31 -18.27 -1.99 -11.44
N HIS A 32 -17.41 -2.78 -12.05
CA HIS A 32 -17.46 -4.23 -11.94
C HIS A 32 -16.76 -4.67 -10.66
N SER A 33 -17.50 -5.32 -9.76
CA SER A 33 -16.94 -5.87 -8.54
C SER A 33 -16.38 -7.27 -8.76
N ARG A 34 -15.28 -7.60 -8.08
CA ARG A 34 -14.68 -8.93 -8.08
C ARG A 34 -14.03 -9.22 -6.73
N LYS A 35 -14.20 -10.43 -6.24
CA LYS A 35 -13.52 -10.94 -5.05
C LYS A 35 -12.33 -11.77 -5.49
N ARG A 36 -11.15 -11.38 -5.02
CA ARG A 36 -9.92 -12.13 -5.22
C ARG A 36 -9.51 -12.78 -3.91
N THR A 37 -9.42 -14.10 -3.91
CA THR A 37 -8.89 -14.89 -2.80
C THR A 37 -7.49 -15.32 -3.17
N GLU A 38 -6.51 -14.79 -2.45
CA GLU A 38 -5.10 -15.16 -2.60
C GLU A 38 -4.71 -16.10 -1.47
N TRP A 39 -4.16 -17.25 -1.81
CA TRP A 39 -3.62 -18.20 -0.86
C TRP A 39 -2.10 -18.06 -0.82
N LEU A 40 -1.56 -17.75 0.35
CA LEU A 40 -0.13 -17.88 0.55
C LEU A 40 0.19 -19.37 0.67
N THR A 41 1.00 -19.91 -0.24
CA THR A 41 1.37 -21.32 -0.26
C THR A 41 2.83 -21.48 0.10
N LEU A 42 3.14 -22.42 0.97
CA LEU A 42 4.51 -22.86 1.26
C LEU A 42 4.86 -24.00 0.31
N PHE A 43 6.03 -23.91 -0.35
CA PHE A 43 6.48 -24.88 -1.36
C PHE A 43 5.47 -25.14 -2.50
N HIS A 44 4.58 -24.18 -2.80
CA HIS A 44 3.47 -24.33 -3.75
C HIS A 44 2.44 -25.42 -3.42
N LEU A 45 2.58 -26.13 -2.31
CA LEU A 45 1.76 -27.29 -1.93
C LEU A 45 0.85 -27.02 -0.75
N LEU A 46 1.34 -26.34 0.29
CA LEU A 46 0.58 -26.13 1.52
C LEU A 46 -0.03 -24.74 1.57
N PRO A 47 -1.37 -24.60 1.50
CA PRO A 47 -2.03 -23.32 1.69
C PRO A 47 -1.95 -22.92 3.17
N LEU A 48 -1.31 -21.77 3.46
CA LEU A 48 -1.13 -21.27 4.83
C LEU A 48 -2.30 -20.39 5.26
N PHE A 49 -2.52 -19.28 4.53
CA PHE A 49 -3.55 -18.30 4.88
C PHE A 49 -4.27 -17.78 3.64
N PRO A 50 -5.61 -17.71 3.65
CA PRO A 50 -6.39 -17.05 2.62
C PRO A 50 -6.46 -15.54 2.89
N PHE A 51 -6.12 -14.76 1.89
CA PHE A 51 -6.34 -13.31 1.89
C PHE A 51 -7.49 -12.99 0.94
N HIS A 52 -8.56 -12.43 1.50
CA HIS A 52 -9.72 -12.01 0.72
C HIS A 52 -9.63 -10.52 0.46
N THR A 53 -9.70 -10.13 -0.80
CA THR A 53 -9.71 -8.73 -1.19
C THR A 53 -10.80 -8.51 -2.23
N VAL A 54 -11.67 -7.54 -1.97
CA VAL A 54 -12.73 -7.16 -2.92
C VAL A 54 -12.22 -5.95 -3.71
N PHE A 55 -12.29 -6.06 -5.03
CA PHE A 55 -11.92 -5.00 -5.95
C PHE A 55 -13.15 -4.50 -6.70
N VAL A 56 -13.17 -3.21 -6.98
CA VAL A 56 -14.16 -2.58 -7.86
C VAL A 56 -13.40 -1.87 -8.96
N ARG A 57 -13.65 -2.24 -10.20
CA ARG A 57 -13.05 -1.66 -11.39
C ARG A 57 -14.00 -0.63 -11.99
N CYS A 58 -13.54 0.60 -12.11
CA CYS A 58 -14.34 1.66 -12.74
C CYS A 58 -14.40 1.46 -14.25
N ASP A 59 -15.58 1.50 -14.86
CA ASP A 59 -15.76 1.34 -16.31
C ASP A 59 -15.14 2.47 -17.11
N PHE A 60 -15.14 3.68 -16.56
CA PHE A 60 -14.63 4.85 -17.29
C PHE A 60 -13.10 4.90 -17.35
N CYS A 61 -12.41 4.74 -16.22
CA CYS A 61 -10.95 4.89 -16.18
C CYS A 61 -10.21 3.54 -16.08
N GLN A 62 -10.94 2.43 -16.01
CA GLN A 62 -10.42 1.05 -15.96
C GLN A 62 -9.46 0.77 -14.79
N LYS A 63 -9.49 1.63 -13.73
CA LYS A 63 -8.62 1.48 -12.56
C LYS A 63 -9.34 0.77 -11.44
N ASP A 64 -8.58 -0.10 -10.76
CA ASP A 64 -9.06 -0.87 -9.63
C ASP A 64 -9.05 -0.03 -8.34
N MET A 65 -10.12 -0.14 -7.57
CA MET A 65 -10.26 0.35 -6.20
C MET A 65 -10.45 -0.86 -5.29
N VAL A 66 -10.02 -0.77 -4.04
CA VAL A 66 -10.19 -1.82 -3.04
C VAL A 66 -11.37 -1.46 -2.16
N ALA A 67 -12.32 -2.38 -2.01
CA ALA A 67 -13.42 -2.23 -1.07
C ALA A 67 -13.05 -2.88 0.27
N LYS A 68 -13.41 -2.20 1.38
CA LYS A 68 -13.22 -2.71 2.75
C LYS A 68 -14.40 -3.55 3.23
N CYS A 69 -15.37 -3.78 2.39
CA CYS A 69 -16.58 -4.54 2.69
C CYS A 69 -16.62 -5.87 1.95
N SER A 70 -17.50 -6.75 2.36
CA SER A 70 -17.78 -8.01 1.66
C SER A 70 -18.50 -7.74 0.32
N LEU A 71 -18.50 -8.73 -0.55
CA LEU A 71 -19.18 -8.63 -1.86
C LEU A 71 -20.70 -8.47 -1.70
N GLU A 72 -21.26 -9.09 -0.66
CA GLU A 72 -22.68 -9.02 -0.31
C GLU A 72 -23.08 -7.63 0.22
N GLU A 73 -22.28 -7.07 1.12
CA GLU A 73 -22.47 -5.70 1.62
C GLU A 73 -22.33 -4.67 0.50
N LEU A 74 -21.43 -4.92 -0.45
CA LEU A 74 -21.23 -4.04 -1.61
C LEU A 74 -22.48 -3.99 -2.50
N ALA A 75 -23.15 -5.13 -2.69
CA ALA A 75 -24.39 -5.24 -3.49
C ALA A 75 -25.58 -4.52 -2.85
N GLN A 76 -25.61 -4.44 -1.50
CA GLN A 76 -26.70 -3.81 -0.75
C GLN A 76 -26.44 -2.35 -0.39
N SER A 77 -25.22 -1.85 -0.59
CA SER A 77 -24.81 -0.52 -0.14
C SER A 77 -25.24 0.58 -1.08
N ASN A 78 -25.72 1.69 -0.53
CA ASN A 78 -26.00 2.91 -1.29
C ASN A 78 -24.69 3.52 -1.84
N PRO A 79 -24.70 4.14 -3.04
CA PRO A 79 -23.50 4.73 -3.66
C PRO A 79 -22.78 5.74 -2.77
N LEU A 80 -23.52 6.50 -1.96
CA LEU A 80 -22.95 7.47 -1.00
C LEU A 80 -22.16 6.81 0.14
N ALA A 81 -22.63 5.66 0.63
CA ALA A 81 -21.92 4.90 1.67
C ALA A 81 -20.66 4.23 1.13
N LEU A 82 -20.67 3.82 -0.14
CA LEU A 82 -19.54 3.17 -0.81
C LEU A 82 -18.29 4.06 -0.90
N LYS A 83 -18.44 5.37 -1.00
CA LYS A 83 -17.32 6.31 -1.07
C LYS A 83 -16.36 6.20 0.11
N HIS A 84 -16.87 5.93 1.31
CA HIS A 84 -16.05 5.76 2.52
C HIS A 84 -15.42 4.36 2.63
N LEU A 85 -15.98 3.39 1.95
CA LEU A 85 -15.52 2.00 1.94
C LEU A 85 -14.49 1.72 0.84
N LEU A 86 -14.40 2.57 -0.18
CA LEU A 86 -13.46 2.42 -1.28
C LEU A 86 -12.12 3.09 -0.97
N ILE A 87 -11.04 2.38 -1.28
CA ILE A 87 -9.67 2.88 -1.14
C ILE A 87 -8.92 2.71 -2.45
N LYS A 88 -8.05 3.67 -2.77
CA LYS A 88 -7.14 3.51 -3.92
C LYS A 88 -6.23 2.31 -3.69
N ARG A 89 -6.16 1.42 -4.67
CA ARG A 89 -5.24 0.29 -4.64
C ARG A 89 -3.81 0.82 -4.59
N VAL A 90 -3.11 0.49 -3.52
CA VAL A 90 -1.72 0.91 -3.31
C VAL A 90 -0.78 -0.12 -3.92
N SER A 91 0.20 0.35 -4.69
CA SER A 91 1.23 -0.53 -5.25
C SER A 91 2.04 -1.20 -4.13
N PHE A 92 2.29 -2.50 -4.27
CA PHE A 92 3.16 -3.27 -3.37
C PHE A 92 4.56 -2.64 -3.27
N VAL A 93 5.10 -2.20 -4.40
CA VAL A 93 6.41 -1.52 -4.49
C VAL A 93 6.46 -0.29 -3.58
N GLY A 94 5.40 0.54 -3.57
CA GLY A 94 5.33 1.72 -2.71
C GLY A 94 5.37 1.35 -1.21
N LYS A 95 4.69 0.28 -0.81
CA LYS A 95 4.71 -0.21 0.59
C LYS A 95 6.11 -0.71 0.96
N VAL A 96 6.73 -1.53 0.11
CA VAL A 96 8.08 -2.06 0.33
C VAL A 96 9.10 -0.93 0.41
N CYS A 97 9.04 0.06 -0.49
CA CYS A 97 9.96 1.21 -0.45
C CYS A 97 9.83 2.03 0.83
N ILE A 98 8.61 2.21 1.37
CA ILE A 98 8.42 2.91 2.65
C ILE A 98 9.07 2.12 3.80
N VAL A 99 8.83 0.81 3.86
CA VAL A 99 9.39 -0.05 4.90
C VAL A 99 10.92 -0.09 4.81
N LEU A 100 11.47 -0.27 3.60
CA LEU A 100 12.92 -0.24 3.38
C LEU A 100 13.52 1.13 3.72
N GLY A 101 12.86 2.21 3.36
CA GLY A 101 13.33 3.57 3.72
C GLY A 101 13.37 3.80 5.23
N LEU A 102 12.43 3.22 5.98
CA LEU A 102 12.43 3.27 7.45
C LEU A 102 13.50 2.36 8.07
N LEU A 103 13.66 1.14 7.56
CA LEU A 103 14.64 0.18 8.07
C LEU A 103 16.08 0.63 7.78
N LEU A 104 16.31 1.25 6.62
CA LEU A 104 17.64 1.70 6.19
C LEU A 104 17.98 3.13 6.63
N CYS A 105 17.22 3.72 7.55
CA CYS A 105 17.53 5.06 8.09
C CYS A 105 18.89 5.12 8.82
N TRP A 106 19.42 3.98 9.26
CA TRP A 106 20.77 3.85 9.84
C TRP A 106 21.90 4.00 8.80
N ALA A 107 21.61 3.75 7.52
CA ALA A 107 22.52 3.93 6.40
C ALA A 107 21.98 5.01 5.47
N PRO A 108 22.19 6.29 5.76
CA PRO A 108 21.47 7.41 5.14
C PRO A 108 21.64 7.48 3.63
N LEU A 109 22.80 7.12 3.10
CA LEU A 109 23.04 7.10 1.65
C LEU A 109 22.21 6.01 0.94
N VAL A 110 22.10 4.83 1.54
CA VAL A 110 21.36 3.71 0.96
C VAL A 110 19.85 3.85 1.19
N GLY A 111 19.46 4.35 2.37
CA GLY A 111 18.06 4.54 2.76
C GLY A 111 17.38 5.70 2.04
N LEU A 112 18.13 6.69 1.53
CA LEU A 112 17.58 7.88 0.89
C LEU A 112 16.79 7.53 -0.38
N ILE A 113 17.31 6.64 -1.22
CA ILE A 113 16.66 6.24 -2.48
C ILE A 113 15.27 5.62 -2.23
N PRO A 114 15.13 4.55 -1.42
CA PRO A 114 13.81 4.00 -1.13
C PRO A 114 12.91 4.98 -0.36
N ALA A 115 13.46 5.87 0.47
CA ALA A 115 12.68 6.89 1.16
C ALA A 115 12.07 7.92 0.19
N ILE A 116 12.81 8.39 -0.81
CA ILE A 116 12.31 9.28 -1.87
C ILE A 116 11.23 8.58 -2.68
N ILE A 117 11.48 7.35 -3.13
CA ILE A 117 10.50 6.56 -3.88
C ILE A 117 9.23 6.37 -3.03
N GLY A 118 9.37 5.97 -1.77
CA GLY A 118 8.27 5.81 -0.83
C GLY A 118 7.47 7.11 -0.61
N TYR A 119 8.15 8.25 -0.54
CA TYR A 119 7.51 9.57 -0.45
C TYR A 119 6.68 9.92 -1.70
N ILE A 120 7.24 9.70 -2.90
CA ILE A 120 6.54 9.95 -4.18
C ILE A 120 5.27 9.06 -4.26
N TYR A 121 5.41 7.77 -3.97
CA TYR A 121 4.26 6.86 -3.94
C TYR A 121 3.25 7.25 -2.86
N GLY A 122 3.71 7.61 -1.66
CA GLY A 122 2.83 8.07 -0.58
C GLY A 122 2.04 9.31 -0.97
N ARG A 123 2.66 10.26 -1.70
CA ARG A 123 1.99 11.46 -2.21
C ARG A 123 0.92 11.14 -3.25
N LYS A 124 1.21 10.17 -4.15
CA LYS A 124 0.29 9.73 -5.20
C LYS A 124 -0.95 9.02 -4.66
N TYR A 125 -0.77 8.18 -3.64
CA TYR A 125 -1.85 7.32 -3.12
C TYR A 125 -2.59 7.92 -1.92
N GLY A 126 -1.99 8.88 -1.21
CA GLY A 126 -2.61 9.58 -0.08
C GLY A 126 -2.75 8.74 1.19
N GLY A 127 -3.63 9.19 2.10
CA GLY A 127 -3.90 8.45 3.34
C GLY A 127 -2.69 8.26 4.26
N GLY A 128 -2.66 7.14 4.98
CA GLY A 128 -1.57 6.79 5.90
C GLY A 128 -0.20 6.69 5.24
N MET A 129 -0.14 6.27 3.96
CA MET A 129 1.13 6.16 3.22
C MET A 129 1.82 7.51 3.03
N LYS A 130 1.07 8.60 2.85
CA LYS A 130 1.62 9.96 2.75
C LYS A 130 2.35 10.34 4.04
N LYS A 131 1.77 9.98 5.19
CA LYS A 131 2.36 10.24 6.51
C LYS A 131 3.65 9.43 6.70
N TRP A 132 3.62 8.13 6.47
CA TRP A 132 4.78 7.25 6.63
C TRP A 132 5.92 7.55 5.64
N GLY A 133 5.60 7.84 4.37
CA GLY A 133 6.60 8.25 3.38
C GLY A 133 7.30 9.56 3.76
N ARG A 134 6.56 10.52 4.35
CA ARG A 134 7.13 11.78 4.86
C ARG A 134 8.08 11.53 6.04
N TRP A 135 7.67 10.69 7.01
CA TRP A 135 8.51 10.34 8.15
C TRP A 135 9.78 9.60 7.73
N GLY A 136 9.69 8.65 6.79
CA GLY A 136 10.86 7.95 6.26
C GLY A 136 11.88 8.91 5.63
N LEU A 137 11.42 9.90 4.87
CA LEU A 137 12.29 10.91 4.28
C LEU A 137 12.95 11.80 5.34
N ILE A 138 12.17 12.30 6.31
CA ILE A 138 12.67 13.17 7.41
C ILE A 138 13.72 12.41 8.22
N LEU A 139 13.47 11.16 8.60
CA LEU A 139 14.41 10.37 9.39
C LEU A 139 15.73 10.12 8.64
N ASN A 140 15.66 9.82 7.33
CA ASN A 140 16.87 9.65 6.52
C ASN A 140 17.69 10.94 6.37
N LEU A 141 17.03 12.10 6.30
CA LEU A 141 17.71 13.40 6.24
C LEU A 141 18.32 13.83 7.58
N LEU A 142 17.66 13.47 8.69
CA LEU A 142 18.13 13.83 10.04
C LEU A 142 19.22 12.87 10.57
N SER A 143 19.23 11.62 10.12
CA SER A 143 20.17 10.60 10.63
C SER A 143 21.65 10.99 10.53
N PRO A 144 22.16 11.59 9.43
CA PRO A 144 23.55 12.02 9.38
C PRO A 144 23.86 13.18 10.35
N LEU A 145 22.90 14.07 10.56
CA LEU A 145 23.07 15.16 11.55
C LEU A 145 23.16 14.62 12.96
N ILE A 146 22.30 13.68 13.31
CA ILE A 146 22.32 13.01 14.62
C ILE A 146 23.65 12.26 14.80
N ALA A 147 24.12 11.54 13.79
CA ALA A 147 25.40 10.83 13.84
C ALA A 147 26.58 11.79 14.08
N LEU A 148 26.62 12.93 13.37
CA LEU A 148 27.65 13.95 13.57
C LEU A 148 27.66 14.52 15.01
N VAL A 149 26.47 14.82 15.54
CA VAL A 149 26.35 15.31 16.92
C VAL A 149 26.86 14.28 17.94
N LEU A 150 26.48 13.00 17.75
CA LEU A 150 26.93 11.93 18.65
C LEU A 150 28.45 11.72 18.60
N ILE A 151 29.06 11.81 17.42
CA ILE A 151 30.50 11.72 17.25
C ILE A 151 31.21 12.89 18.01
N GLN A 152 30.70 14.12 17.87
CA GLN A 152 31.25 15.27 18.57
C GLN A 152 31.14 15.15 20.11
N VAL A 153 29.96 14.68 20.57
CA VAL A 153 29.77 14.45 22.02
C VAL A 153 30.71 13.36 22.54
N ALA A 154 30.86 12.26 21.80
CA ALA A 154 31.78 11.19 22.18
C ALA A 154 33.24 11.66 22.23
N GLN A 155 33.68 12.54 21.32
CA GLN A 155 35.01 13.13 21.33
C GLN A 155 35.24 14.09 22.51
N LEU A 156 34.19 14.79 22.93
CA LEU A 156 34.26 15.69 24.12
C LEU A 156 34.35 14.91 25.44
N LEU A 157 33.66 13.77 25.51
CA LEU A 157 33.65 12.90 26.69
C LEU A 157 34.91 12.04 26.81
N SER A 158 35.67 11.86 25.74
CA SER A 158 36.94 11.10 25.72
C SER A 158 38.19 11.92 26.06
N LYS A 159 38.02 13.24 26.23
CA LYS A 159 39.06 14.18 26.70
C LYS A 159 38.97 14.44 28.21
#